data_034c0fa91a06fb23a30be16db7a55412
#
_entry.id   034c0fa91a06fb23a30be16db7a55412
#
_cell.length_a   1.000
_cell.length_b   1.000
_cell.length_c   1.000
_cell.angle_alpha   90.00
_cell.angle_beta   90.00
_cell.angle_gamma   90.00
#
_symmetry.space_group_name_H-M   'P 1'
#
loop_
_entity.id
_entity.type
_entity.pdbx_description
1 polymer ?
#
loop_
_entity_poly.entity_id
_entity_poly.type
_entity_poly.pdbx_seq_one_letter_code
_entity_poly.pdbx_strand_id
1 'polypeptide(L)'
;MKDILLNVEEPEEIPTIFEPKFIAQNLNPSQQQAVKKALNSENIGLIQGPPGTGKTKVIKEIIGQVVTKSIKTADSPRILIVSQSHTAVDNILEGLDSTISDDLEIVRIGADKNVSPKISCRYTMPAHRDKLFYDVKKNVEEYDKSMEEVYQDISDQRILDRWKKIKEIQKDWIDRSVEKDCLDYQLVRSATVIAGTCIGFLANSFVKDMEFDYVIIDEAAKATTPELLVSIIKAKKIILVGDQNQLPAYADQSISPKIAKLTKNPEYRMFDILFETLPNSHKQVLSTHYRMIRNIGNLISTVFYGGTIDTGCKDEDKLHGLSRYEGNSIIWFDTSENRRRKQKKTKGNSFMNEEEKRIILDILEDLKKSNELDNQDIGIITGYSGQKDILRNSVKAIGYDKIAQIDINVLDAFQGRENDIIMYSTVRTDNSIGFQKEKERVNVAFSRAKKLLIICGDLNFFYNYNDPNNKFIEIIDYIRTHDHCKIISCKGGNLF
;
A
#
# COMPACT_ATOMS: atom_id res chain seq x y z
N MET A 1 25.20 3.86 12.02
CA MET A 1 23.75 3.55 12.01
C MET A 1 23.08 3.54 13.38
N LYS A 2 23.59 2.77 14.37
CA LYS A 2 22.98 2.73 15.72
C LYS A 2 22.90 4.12 16.37
N ASP A 3 23.95 4.89 16.31
CA ASP A 3 24.04 6.21 16.93
C ASP A 3 23.15 7.25 16.21
N ILE A 4 23.00 7.12 14.91
CA ILE A 4 22.03 7.90 14.11
C ILE A 4 20.58 7.57 14.52
N LEU A 5 20.24 6.28 14.66
CA LEU A 5 18.90 5.83 15.06
C LEU A 5 18.55 6.23 16.50
N LEU A 6 19.55 6.35 17.36
CA LEU A 6 19.41 6.81 18.75
C LEU A 6 19.51 8.34 18.89
N ASN A 7 19.68 9.06 17.78
CA ASN A 7 19.87 10.51 17.73
C ASN A 7 21.06 10.99 18.57
N VAL A 8 22.13 10.18 18.62
CA VAL A 8 23.38 10.47 19.31
C VAL A 8 24.39 11.15 18.38
N GLU A 9 24.36 10.78 17.09
CA GLU A 9 25.17 11.38 16.03
C GLU A 9 24.27 11.84 14.87
N GLU A 10 24.57 13.01 14.33
CA GLU A 10 23.99 13.45 13.06
C GLU A 10 24.74 12.78 11.91
N PRO A 11 24.05 12.22 10.91
CA PRO A 11 24.72 11.69 9.73
C PRO A 11 25.39 12.84 8.97
N GLU A 12 26.61 12.59 8.49
CA GLU A 12 27.34 13.58 7.68
C GLU A 12 26.58 13.89 6.36
N GLU A 13 26.64 15.15 5.93
CA GLU A 13 26.16 15.51 4.61
C GLU A 13 27.04 14.89 3.53
N ILE A 14 26.46 13.98 2.74
CA ILE A 14 27.19 13.27 1.69
C ILE A 14 27.08 14.02 0.38
N PRO A 15 28.20 14.37 -0.26
CA PRO A 15 28.15 14.88 -1.62
C PRO A 15 27.60 13.81 -2.57
N THR A 16 26.71 14.19 -3.48
CA THR A 16 26.15 13.28 -4.48
C THR A 16 27.25 12.71 -5.35
N ILE A 17 27.62 11.45 -5.14
CA ILE A 17 28.71 10.76 -5.84
C ILE A 17 28.19 9.95 -7.02
N PHE A 18 26.96 9.39 -6.88
CA PHE A 18 26.38 8.51 -7.89
C PHE A 18 25.20 9.15 -8.61
N GLU A 19 25.31 9.23 -9.94
CA GLU A 19 24.25 9.68 -10.83
C GLU A 19 23.61 8.46 -11.52
N PRO A 20 22.39 8.04 -11.10
CA PRO A 20 21.72 6.89 -11.69
C PRO A 20 21.26 7.16 -13.13
N LYS A 21 21.43 6.18 -14.01
CA LYS A 21 20.71 6.13 -15.28
C LYS A 21 19.37 5.49 -15.02
N PHE A 22 18.30 6.31 -14.96
CA PHE A 22 16.97 5.81 -14.61
C PHE A 22 16.46 4.76 -15.60
N ILE A 23 15.92 3.68 -15.07
CA ILE A 23 15.29 2.59 -15.82
C ILE A 23 13.89 3.02 -16.23
N ALA A 24 13.14 3.60 -15.29
CA ALA A 24 11.80 4.13 -15.55
C ALA A 24 11.88 5.47 -16.30
N GLN A 25 11.35 5.52 -17.52
CA GLN A 25 11.46 6.68 -18.42
C GLN A 25 10.71 7.94 -17.94
N ASN A 26 9.77 7.83 -17.01
CA ASN A 26 8.84 8.89 -16.63
C ASN A 26 8.82 9.17 -15.12
N LEU A 27 9.99 9.17 -14.48
CA LEU A 27 10.14 9.68 -13.12
C LEU A 27 10.13 11.21 -13.13
N ASN A 28 9.32 11.82 -12.28
CA ASN A 28 9.34 13.27 -12.09
C ASN A 28 10.58 13.71 -11.27
N PRO A 29 10.90 15.02 -11.23
CA PRO A 29 12.09 15.51 -10.53
C PRO A 29 12.17 15.10 -9.07
N SER A 30 11.08 15.13 -8.31
CA SER A 30 11.07 14.71 -6.88
C SER A 30 11.31 13.22 -6.70
N GLN A 31 10.79 12.39 -7.61
CA GLN A 31 11.04 10.94 -7.63
C GLN A 31 12.49 10.63 -7.99
N GLN A 32 13.05 11.31 -9.02
CA GLN A 32 14.46 11.19 -9.38
C GLN A 32 15.38 11.56 -8.22
N GLN A 33 15.08 12.67 -7.55
CA GLN A 33 15.84 13.11 -6.38
C GLN A 33 15.74 12.11 -5.20
N ALA A 34 14.57 11.52 -4.99
CA ALA A 34 14.38 10.48 -3.97
C ALA A 34 15.27 9.26 -4.23
N VAL A 35 15.32 8.78 -5.48
CA VAL A 35 16.21 7.68 -5.89
C VAL A 35 17.67 8.06 -5.67
N LYS A 36 18.10 9.25 -6.13
CA LYS A 36 19.48 9.73 -5.96
C LYS A 36 19.88 9.78 -4.49
N LYS A 37 19.08 10.41 -3.63
CA LYS A 37 19.36 10.53 -2.19
C LYS A 37 19.39 9.17 -1.50
N ALA A 38 18.40 8.30 -1.78
CA ALA A 38 18.37 6.96 -1.23
C ALA A 38 19.60 6.12 -1.61
N LEU A 39 20.11 6.23 -2.84
CA LEU A 39 21.28 5.49 -3.27
C LEU A 39 22.60 6.07 -2.78
N ASN A 40 22.69 7.40 -2.61
CA ASN A 40 23.91 8.07 -2.18
C ASN A 40 24.07 8.14 -0.65
N SER A 41 22.97 8.10 0.13
CA SER A 41 23.08 8.02 1.59
C SER A 41 23.89 6.79 2.00
N GLU A 42 24.73 6.89 3.01
CA GLU A 42 25.60 5.80 3.44
C GLU A 42 24.81 4.68 4.12
N ASN A 43 24.07 5.02 5.17
CA ASN A 43 23.42 4.06 6.05
C ASN A 43 21.89 4.13 6.02
N ILE A 44 21.33 5.34 5.82
CA ILE A 44 19.90 5.57 5.93
C ILE A 44 19.41 6.56 4.86
N GLY A 45 18.35 6.19 4.16
CA GLY A 45 17.59 7.07 3.27
C GLY A 45 16.12 7.09 3.68
N LEU A 46 15.49 8.27 3.67
CA LEU A 46 14.10 8.43 4.05
C LEU A 46 13.31 9.12 2.94
N ILE A 47 12.17 8.54 2.57
CA ILE A 47 11.30 9.06 1.53
C ILE A 47 9.90 9.25 2.09
N GLN A 48 9.46 10.50 2.17
CA GLN A 48 8.05 10.79 2.43
C GLN A 48 7.29 10.79 1.11
N GLY A 49 6.28 9.94 1.01
CA GLY A 49 5.43 9.83 -0.16
C GLY A 49 3.96 10.04 0.17
N PRO A 50 3.43 11.25 0.01
CA PRO A 50 2.01 11.53 0.10
C PRO A 50 1.15 10.63 -0.80
N PRO A 51 -0.20 10.62 -0.63
CA PRO A 51 -1.09 9.79 -1.44
C PRO A 51 -0.92 10.01 -2.94
N GLY A 52 -0.76 8.92 -3.72
CA GLY A 52 -0.69 9.01 -5.17
C GLY A 52 0.60 9.59 -5.77
N THR A 53 1.66 9.78 -4.98
CA THR A 53 2.94 10.35 -5.45
C THR A 53 3.90 9.32 -6.04
N GLY A 54 3.51 8.03 -6.09
CA GLY A 54 4.30 6.98 -6.75
C GLY A 54 5.40 6.36 -5.90
N LYS A 55 5.20 6.21 -4.57
CA LYS A 55 6.11 5.50 -3.66
C LYS A 55 6.61 4.17 -4.25
N THR A 56 5.69 3.31 -4.66
CA THR A 56 5.99 1.99 -5.23
C THR A 56 6.89 2.08 -6.48
N LYS A 57 6.68 3.11 -7.31
CA LYS A 57 7.50 3.34 -8.51
C LYS A 57 8.95 3.72 -8.13
N VAL A 58 9.10 4.56 -7.11
CA VAL A 58 10.42 4.95 -6.58
C VAL A 58 11.12 3.74 -5.96
N ILE A 59 10.42 2.91 -5.19
CA ILE A 59 10.96 1.67 -4.61
C ILE A 59 11.45 0.73 -5.71
N LYS A 60 10.63 0.49 -6.74
CA LYS A 60 11.01 -0.37 -7.89
C LYS A 60 12.24 0.17 -8.61
N GLU A 61 12.32 1.47 -8.82
CA GLU A 61 13.50 2.11 -9.43
C GLU A 61 14.75 1.91 -8.57
N ILE A 62 14.67 2.11 -7.24
CA ILE A 62 15.79 1.89 -6.33
C ILE A 62 16.28 0.44 -6.40
N ILE A 63 15.38 -0.54 -6.36
CA ILE A 63 15.72 -1.96 -6.49
C ILE A 63 16.41 -2.21 -7.82
N GLY A 64 15.85 -1.69 -8.92
CA GLY A 64 16.43 -1.82 -10.26
C GLY A 64 17.84 -1.25 -10.36
N GLN A 65 18.07 -0.07 -9.79
CA GLN A 65 19.40 0.55 -9.76
C GLN A 65 20.41 -0.29 -8.96
N VAL A 66 20.00 -0.83 -7.79
CA VAL A 66 20.85 -1.68 -6.96
C VAL A 66 21.22 -2.96 -7.71
N VAL A 67 20.25 -3.64 -8.31
CA VAL A 67 20.48 -4.87 -9.09
C VAL A 67 21.34 -4.60 -10.32
N THR A 68 21.02 -3.56 -11.10
CA THR A 68 21.80 -3.22 -12.32
C THR A 68 23.25 -2.86 -12.02
N LYS A 69 23.50 -2.20 -10.88
CA LYS A 69 24.86 -1.90 -10.44
C LYS A 69 25.62 -3.17 -10.10
N SER A 70 24.99 -4.13 -9.46
CA SER A 70 25.61 -5.40 -9.05
C SER A 70 25.98 -6.30 -10.22
N ILE A 71 25.17 -6.36 -11.26
CA ILE A 71 25.49 -7.10 -12.49
C ILE A 71 26.83 -6.63 -13.08
N LYS A 72 27.15 -5.34 -12.94
CA LYS A 72 28.41 -4.76 -13.42
C LYS A 72 29.63 -5.07 -12.54
N THR A 73 29.42 -5.33 -11.25
CA THR A 73 30.48 -5.54 -10.26
C THR A 73 30.66 -7.00 -9.86
N ALA A 74 29.84 -7.91 -10.40
CA ALA A 74 29.77 -9.34 -10.02
C ALA A 74 29.44 -9.58 -8.53
N ASP A 75 28.98 -8.54 -7.81
CA ASP A 75 28.46 -8.65 -6.46
C ASP A 75 26.94 -8.80 -6.52
N SER A 76 26.39 -9.87 -5.95
CA SER A 76 24.94 -10.07 -5.86
C SER A 76 24.41 -9.51 -4.52
N PRO A 77 23.86 -8.28 -4.49
CA PRO A 77 23.34 -7.70 -3.26
C PRO A 77 22.10 -8.44 -2.79
N ARG A 78 21.98 -8.61 -1.50
CA ARG A 78 20.76 -9.13 -0.87
C ARG A 78 19.87 -7.96 -0.45
N ILE A 79 18.64 -7.99 -0.96
CA ILE A 79 17.64 -6.95 -0.70
C ILE A 79 16.49 -7.57 0.09
N LEU A 80 16.16 -7.02 1.27
CA LEU A 80 14.95 -7.34 2.00
C LEU A 80 13.93 -6.23 1.76
N ILE A 81 12.73 -6.60 1.32
CA ILE A 81 11.58 -5.70 1.16
C ILE A 81 10.56 -6.07 2.22
N VAL A 82 10.20 -5.12 3.07
CA VAL A 82 9.17 -5.34 4.07
C VAL A 82 8.15 -4.21 4.08
N SER A 83 6.93 -4.56 4.50
CA SER A 83 5.87 -3.60 4.77
C SER A 83 4.98 -4.09 5.92
N GLN A 84 4.13 -3.21 6.45
CA GLN A 84 3.18 -3.58 7.51
C GLN A 84 2.08 -4.52 7.00
N SER A 85 1.70 -4.44 5.72
CA SER A 85 0.64 -5.28 5.15
C SER A 85 1.13 -6.19 4.03
N HIS A 86 0.52 -7.37 3.91
CA HIS A 86 0.78 -8.32 2.82
C HIS A 86 0.51 -7.67 1.45
N THR A 87 -0.61 -6.95 1.32
CA THR A 87 -0.99 -6.28 0.07
C THR A 87 0.05 -5.25 -0.40
N ALA A 88 0.65 -4.49 0.53
CA ALA A 88 1.68 -3.51 0.16
C ALA A 88 2.94 -4.20 -0.36
N VAL A 89 3.37 -5.29 0.27
CA VAL A 89 4.49 -6.12 -0.23
C VAL A 89 4.20 -6.65 -1.62
N ASP A 90 3.01 -7.23 -1.82
CA ASP A 90 2.61 -7.82 -3.10
C ASP A 90 2.55 -6.77 -4.22
N ASN A 91 2.06 -5.56 -3.93
CA ASN A 91 2.03 -4.43 -4.88
C ASN A 91 3.44 -3.97 -5.33
N ILE A 92 4.45 -4.10 -4.47
CA ILE A 92 5.84 -3.81 -4.86
C ILE A 92 6.35 -4.89 -5.81
N LEU A 93 6.05 -6.15 -5.53
CA LEU A 93 6.51 -7.28 -6.33
C LEU A 93 5.81 -7.36 -7.69
N GLU A 94 4.55 -6.92 -7.78
CA GLU A 94 3.83 -6.88 -9.06
C GLU A 94 4.58 -6.04 -10.10
N GLY A 95 5.01 -6.68 -11.20
CA GLY A 95 5.73 -6.04 -12.29
C GLY A 95 7.17 -5.63 -11.98
N LEU A 96 7.78 -6.12 -10.90
CA LEU A 96 9.18 -5.86 -10.61
C LEU A 96 10.10 -6.56 -11.62
N ASP A 97 9.82 -7.81 -11.94
CA ASP A 97 10.50 -8.63 -12.93
C ASP A 97 10.45 -8.04 -14.35
N SER A 98 9.30 -7.51 -14.79
CA SER A 98 9.19 -6.85 -16.10
C SER A 98 10.00 -5.55 -16.20
N THR A 99 10.39 -4.98 -15.08
CA THR A 99 11.13 -3.71 -15.01
C THR A 99 12.63 -3.91 -14.95
N ILE A 100 13.11 -5.01 -14.37
CA ILE A 100 14.53 -5.18 -14.03
C ILE A 100 15.20 -6.26 -14.87
N SER A 101 14.78 -7.51 -14.78
CA SER A 101 15.32 -8.67 -15.49
C SER A 101 14.50 -9.92 -15.17
N ASP A 102 14.36 -10.81 -16.17
CA ASP A 102 13.75 -12.14 -15.96
C ASP A 102 14.58 -13.05 -15.05
N ASP A 103 15.88 -12.73 -14.87
CA ASP A 103 16.82 -13.50 -14.05
C ASP A 103 16.83 -13.09 -12.57
N LEU A 104 15.93 -12.16 -12.16
CA LEU A 104 15.87 -11.69 -10.79
C LEU A 104 15.19 -12.72 -9.87
N GLU A 105 16.00 -13.36 -9.02
CA GLU A 105 15.47 -14.31 -8.04
C GLU A 105 14.79 -13.63 -6.87
N ILE A 106 13.46 -13.74 -6.81
CA ILE A 106 12.59 -13.11 -5.80
C ILE A 106 11.93 -14.21 -4.96
N VAL A 107 12.04 -14.14 -3.64
CA VAL A 107 11.35 -15.04 -2.71
C VAL A 107 10.37 -14.25 -1.81
N ARG A 108 9.10 -14.61 -1.84
CA ARG A 108 8.03 -14.04 -1.01
C ARG A 108 7.76 -14.92 0.21
N ILE A 109 8.12 -14.42 1.40
CA ILE A 109 7.88 -15.09 2.68
C ILE A 109 6.51 -14.69 3.23
N GLY A 110 5.67 -15.67 3.52
CA GLY A 110 4.33 -15.47 4.10
C GLY A 110 3.46 -16.71 3.93
N ALA A 111 2.37 -16.80 4.71
CA ALA A 111 1.40 -17.87 4.53
C ALA A 111 0.61 -17.66 3.23
N ASP A 112 0.45 -18.69 2.40
CA ASP A 112 -0.16 -18.63 1.06
C ASP A 112 -1.53 -17.92 1.03
N LYS A 113 -2.36 -18.13 2.06
CA LYS A 113 -3.67 -17.49 2.20
C LYS A 113 -3.63 -15.95 2.29
N ASN A 114 -2.47 -15.40 2.61
CA ASN A 114 -2.27 -13.96 2.80
C ASN A 114 -1.53 -13.31 1.63
N VAL A 115 -1.08 -14.09 0.65
CA VAL A 115 -0.37 -13.63 -0.55
C VAL A 115 -1.35 -13.59 -1.71
N SER A 116 -1.27 -12.56 -2.55
CA SER A 116 -2.14 -12.46 -3.71
C SER A 116 -1.89 -13.61 -4.68
N PRO A 117 -2.93 -14.14 -5.38
CA PRO A 117 -2.77 -15.26 -6.31
C PRO A 117 -1.69 -15.04 -7.37
N LYS A 118 -1.58 -13.81 -7.88
CA LYS A 118 -0.56 -13.43 -8.89
C LYS A 118 0.87 -13.56 -8.37
N ILE A 119 1.08 -13.25 -7.09
CA ILE A 119 2.38 -13.33 -6.43
C ILE A 119 2.64 -14.74 -5.94
N SER A 120 1.60 -15.40 -5.38
CA SER A 120 1.72 -16.74 -4.83
C SER A 120 2.19 -17.77 -5.88
N CYS A 121 1.67 -17.71 -7.10
CA CYS A 121 2.05 -18.63 -8.17
C CYS A 121 3.46 -18.40 -8.76
N ARG A 122 4.16 -17.32 -8.37
CA ARG A 122 5.45 -16.96 -8.96
C ARG A 122 6.61 -16.92 -7.95
N TYR A 123 6.38 -16.37 -6.76
CA TYR A 123 7.44 -15.95 -5.86
C TYR A 123 7.42 -16.64 -4.49
N THR A 124 6.42 -17.46 -4.18
CA THR A 124 6.43 -18.25 -2.94
C THR A 124 7.34 -19.46 -3.04
N MET A 125 7.78 -19.97 -1.90
CA MET A 125 8.62 -21.17 -1.84
C MET A 125 8.00 -22.38 -2.56
N PRO A 126 6.68 -22.67 -2.39
CA PRO A 126 6.03 -23.72 -3.18
C PRO A 126 6.14 -23.50 -4.69
N ALA A 127 5.86 -22.26 -5.17
CA ALA A 127 5.91 -21.95 -6.59
C ALA A 127 7.32 -22.15 -7.19
N HIS A 128 8.38 -21.74 -6.47
CA HIS A 128 9.76 -21.98 -6.89
C HIS A 128 10.09 -23.47 -6.96
N ARG A 129 9.65 -24.25 -5.96
CA ARG A 129 9.83 -25.71 -5.99
C ARG A 129 9.12 -26.34 -7.19
N ASP A 130 7.85 -26.02 -7.38
CA ASP A 130 7.04 -26.57 -8.47
C ASP A 130 7.68 -26.25 -9.84
N LYS A 131 8.15 -25.03 -10.04
CA LYS A 131 8.87 -24.62 -11.26
C LYS A 131 10.14 -25.42 -11.45
N LEU A 132 10.98 -25.51 -10.41
CA LEU A 132 12.25 -26.26 -10.48
C LEU A 132 12.01 -27.74 -10.78
N PHE A 133 10.99 -28.35 -10.14
CA PHE A 133 10.61 -29.73 -10.44
C PHE A 133 10.17 -29.92 -11.87
N TYR A 134 9.34 -29.01 -12.37
CA TYR A 134 8.89 -29.05 -13.76
C TYR A 134 10.08 -28.99 -14.72
N ASP A 135 10.99 -28.05 -14.49
CA ASP A 135 12.19 -27.86 -15.34
C ASP A 135 13.12 -29.07 -15.29
N VAL A 136 13.40 -29.60 -14.09
CA VAL A 136 14.23 -30.80 -13.92
C VAL A 136 13.59 -32.01 -14.62
N LYS A 137 12.31 -32.24 -14.40
CA LYS A 137 11.58 -33.36 -15.00
C LYS A 137 11.58 -33.27 -16.53
N LYS A 138 11.30 -32.08 -17.06
CA LYS A 138 11.32 -31.82 -18.51
C LYS A 138 12.71 -32.08 -19.10
N ASN A 139 13.78 -31.57 -18.48
CA ASN A 139 15.14 -31.77 -18.94
C ASN A 139 15.56 -33.25 -18.91
N VAL A 140 15.13 -34.00 -17.89
CA VAL A 140 15.39 -35.45 -17.81
C VAL A 140 14.62 -36.21 -18.89
N GLU A 141 13.33 -35.86 -19.12
CA GLU A 141 12.55 -36.49 -20.19
C GLU A 141 13.11 -36.20 -21.59
N GLU A 142 13.59 -34.98 -21.85
CA GLU A 142 14.26 -34.60 -23.10
C GLU A 142 15.59 -35.36 -23.28
N TYR A 143 16.40 -35.44 -22.21
CA TYR A 143 17.64 -36.23 -22.21
C TYR A 143 17.36 -37.72 -22.45
N ASP A 144 16.39 -38.29 -21.73
CA ASP A 144 16.03 -39.72 -21.89
C ASP A 144 15.59 -40.03 -23.32
N LYS A 145 14.81 -39.18 -23.98
CA LYS A 145 14.41 -39.34 -25.38
C LYS A 145 15.62 -39.34 -26.31
N SER A 146 16.52 -38.37 -26.15
CA SER A 146 17.70 -38.27 -26.98
C SER A 146 18.62 -39.50 -26.80
N MET A 147 18.70 -40.02 -25.58
CA MET A 147 19.51 -41.22 -25.31
C MET A 147 18.82 -42.50 -25.79
N GLU A 148 17.49 -42.60 -25.77
CA GLU A 148 16.77 -43.73 -26.36
C GLU A 148 17.05 -43.90 -27.85
N GLU A 149 17.13 -42.80 -28.60
CA GLU A 149 17.53 -42.83 -30.00
C GLU A 149 18.96 -43.41 -30.16
N VAL A 150 19.90 -42.99 -29.31
CA VAL A 150 21.30 -43.50 -29.34
C VAL A 150 21.38 -44.96 -28.93
N TYR A 151 20.59 -45.43 -27.98
CA TYR A 151 20.62 -46.78 -27.46
C TYR A 151 19.80 -47.79 -28.33
N GLN A 152 18.97 -47.34 -29.28
CA GLN A 152 18.25 -48.21 -30.17
C GLN A 152 19.19 -49.08 -31.02
N ASP A 153 20.35 -48.57 -31.39
CA ASP A 153 21.33 -49.28 -32.23
C ASP A 153 22.37 -50.09 -31.45
N ILE A 154 22.28 -50.09 -30.09
CA ILE A 154 23.22 -50.79 -29.23
C ILE A 154 22.73 -52.21 -28.93
N SER A 155 23.51 -53.22 -29.36
CA SER A 155 23.24 -54.63 -29.09
C SER A 155 23.93 -55.21 -27.85
N ASP A 156 24.85 -54.46 -27.22
CA ASP A 156 25.57 -54.93 -26.00
C ASP A 156 24.65 -54.79 -24.76
N GLN A 157 24.20 -55.95 -24.25
CA GLN A 157 23.30 -56.02 -23.10
C GLN A 157 23.88 -55.36 -21.84
N ARG A 158 25.19 -55.35 -21.65
CA ARG A 158 25.86 -54.73 -20.50
C ARG A 158 25.72 -53.20 -20.51
N ILE A 159 25.72 -52.61 -21.70
CA ILE A 159 25.56 -51.17 -21.87
C ILE A 159 24.08 -50.81 -21.58
N LEU A 160 23.12 -51.58 -22.08
CA LEU A 160 21.71 -51.38 -21.85
C LEU A 160 21.32 -51.51 -20.36
N ASP A 161 21.91 -52.47 -19.66
CA ASP A 161 21.69 -52.69 -18.23
C ASP A 161 22.26 -51.53 -17.38
N ARG A 162 23.42 -50.99 -17.77
CA ARG A 162 24.01 -49.80 -17.14
C ARG A 162 23.09 -48.57 -17.34
N TRP A 163 22.57 -48.38 -18.52
CA TRP A 163 21.67 -47.26 -18.81
C TRP A 163 20.36 -47.35 -18.00
N LYS A 164 19.76 -48.53 -17.92
CA LYS A 164 18.58 -48.74 -17.05
C LYS A 164 18.89 -48.38 -15.61
N LYS A 165 20.06 -48.78 -15.10
CA LYS A 165 20.45 -48.45 -13.73
C LYS A 165 20.72 -46.96 -13.53
N ILE A 166 21.22 -46.24 -14.52
CA ILE A 166 21.35 -44.78 -14.50
C ILE A 166 19.95 -44.13 -14.41
N LYS A 167 18.97 -44.57 -15.22
CA LYS A 167 17.59 -44.08 -15.13
C LYS A 167 16.94 -44.31 -13.75
N GLU A 168 17.17 -45.47 -13.15
CA GLU A 168 16.71 -45.77 -11.80
C GLU A 168 17.33 -44.81 -10.77
N ILE A 169 18.60 -44.55 -10.85
CA ILE A 169 19.33 -43.61 -9.98
C ILE A 169 18.83 -42.17 -10.21
N GLN A 170 18.65 -41.77 -11.44
CA GLN A 170 18.11 -40.43 -11.76
C GLN A 170 16.70 -40.22 -11.16
N LYS A 171 15.84 -41.23 -11.32
CA LYS A 171 14.49 -41.21 -10.76
C LYS A 171 14.51 -41.12 -9.22
N ASP A 172 15.31 -42.00 -8.57
CA ASP A 172 15.46 -41.99 -7.12
C ASP A 172 16.07 -40.66 -6.62
N TRP A 173 17.00 -40.07 -7.36
CA TRP A 173 17.57 -38.76 -7.03
C TRP A 173 16.55 -37.64 -7.14
N ILE A 174 15.70 -37.61 -8.20
CA ILE A 174 14.62 -36.66 -8.36
C ILE A 174 13.64 -36.80 -7.19
N ASP A 175 13.21 -38.04 -6.87
CA ASP A 175 12.26 -38.31 -5.81
C ASP A 175 12.78 -37.87 -4.42
N ARG A 176 14.10 -38.03 -4.15
CA ARG A 176 14.76 -37.57 -2.92
C ARG A 176 15.07 -36.09 -2.88
N SER A 177 15.30 -35.46 -4.03
CA SER A 177 15.55 -34.01 -4.12
C SER A 177 14.31 -33.19 -3.73
N VAL A 178 13.16 -33.85 -3.58
CA VAL A 178 11.88 -33.32 -3.06
C VAL A 178 11.91 -33.06 -1.55
N GLU A 179 12.97 -33.45 -0.83
CA GLU A 179 13.08 -33.12 0.60
C GLU A 179 13.13 -31.61 0.81
N LYS A 180 12.02 -31.09 1.34
CA LYS A 180 11.65 -29.67 1.40
C LYS A 180 12.75 -28.76 1.95
N ASP A 181 13.43 -29.16 3.01
CA ASP A 181 14.29 -28.27 3.78
C ASP A 181 15.61 -27.92 3.06
N CYS A 182 16.18 -28.87 2.32
CA CYS A 182 17.44 -28.62 1.60
C CYS A 182 17.24 -27.65 0.43
N LEU A 183 16.14 -27.82 -0.30
CA LEU A 183 15.81 -26.98 -1.45
C LEU A 183 15.39 -25.58 -1.01
N ASP A 184 14.58 -25.46 0.03
CA ASP A 184 14.14 -24.18 0.58
C ASP A 184 15.33 -23.34 1.05
N TYR A 185 16.33 -23.96 1.68
CA TYR A 185 17.57 -23.29 2.05
C TYR A 185 18.31 -22.72 0.83
N GLN A 186 18.45 -23.50 -0.24
CA GLN A 186 19.13 -23.05 -1.47
C GLN A 186 18.36 -21.92 -2.15
N LEU A 187 17.04 -22.03 -2.27
CA LEU A 187 16.18 -21.00 -2.86
C LEU A 187 16.28 -19.67 -2.11
N VAL A 188 16.24 -19.70 -0.78
CA VAL A 188 16.39 -18.49 0.04
C VAL A 188 17.79 -17.91 -0.09
N ARG A 189 18.82 -18.75 -0.15
CA ARG A 189 20.22 -18.30 -0.21
C ARG A 189 20.60 -17.71 -1.56
N SER A 190 20.02 -18.20 -2.66
CA SER A 190 20.24 -17.68 -4.01
C SER A 190 19.41 -16.42 -4.31
N ALA A 191 18.35 -16.17 -3.52
CA ALA A 191 17.47 -15.04 -3.76
C ALA A 191 18.20 -13.70 -3.64
N THR A 192 18.06 -12.87 -4.67
CA THR A 192 18.51 -11.48 -4.67
C THR A 192 17.54 -10.60 -3.87
N VAL A 193 16.23 -10.87 -3.98
CA VAL A 193 15.18 -10.14 -3.28
C VAL A 193 14.38 -11.08 -2.41
N ILE A 194 14.32 -10.79 -1.12
CA ILE A 194 13.43 -11.44 -0.17
C ILE A 194 12.37 -10.43 0.26
N ALA A 195 11.10 -10.84 0.25
CA ALA A 195 9.99 -9.95 0.59
C ALA A 195 9.07 -10.56 1.65
N GLY A 196 8.62 -9.75 2.62
CA GLY A 196 7.75 -10.21 3.70
C GLY A 196 7.08 -9.05 4.44
N THR A 197 6.29 -9.37 5.48
CA THR A 197 5.85 -8.32 6.41
C THR A 197 6.94 -8.02 7.44
N CYS A 198 6.90 -6.85 8.09
CA CYS A 198 7.96 -6.36 9.00
C CYS A 198 8.44 -7.38 10.06
N ILE A 199 7.55 -8.27 10.50
CA ILE A 199 7.87 -9.36 11.43
C ILE A 199 7.73 -10.72 10.75
N GLY A 200 6.84 -10.85 9.77
CA GLY A 200 6.47 -12.13 9.17
C GLY A 200 7.62 -12.86 8.45
N PHE A 201 8.62 -12.14 7.96
CA PHE A 201 9.80 -12.77 7.34
C PHE A 201 10.61 -13.62 8.33
N LEU A 202 10.57 -13.32 9.63
CA LEU A 202 11.23 -14.10 10.68
C LEU A 202 10.62 -15.50 10.88
N ALA A 203 9.42 -15.76 10.36
CA ALA A 203 8.81 -17.08 10.43
C ALA A 203 9.57 -18.12 9.60
N ASN A 204 10.39 -17.69 8.65
CA ASN A 204 11.26 -18.57 7.89
C ASN A 204 12.63 -18.67 8.61
N SER A 205 12.99 -19.90 9.04
CA SER A 205 14.23 -20.16 9.79
C SER A 205 15.48 -19.81 9.00
N PHE A 206 15.46 -19.94 7.68
CA PHE A 206 16.63 -19.65 6.83
C PHE A 206 16.86 -18.14 6.65
N VAL A 207 15.80 -17.32 6.72
CA VAL A 207 15.90 -15.85 6.60
C VAL A 207 16.26 -15.20 7.94
N LYS A 208 15.88 -15.83 9.05
CA LYS A 208 16.04 -15.28 10.39
C LYS A 208 17.48 -14.84 10.71
N ASP A 209 18.46 -15.58 10.25
CA ASP A 209 19.89 -15.34 10.55
C ASP A 209 20.65 -14.65 9.40
N MET A 210 19.94 -14.26 8.32
CA MET A 210 20.53 -13.54 7.20
C MET A 210 20.75 -12.06 7.50
N GLU A 211 21.80 -11.51 6.89
CA GLU A 211 22.06 -10.08 6.78
C GLU A 211 21.79 -9.63 5.33
N PHE A 212 21.36 -8.38 5.19
CA PHE A 212 20.99 -7.78 3.92
C PHE A 212 21.82 -6.54 3.64
N ASP A 213 22.24 -6.36 2.40
CA ASP A 213 22.93 -5.15 1.97
C ASP A 213 21.97 -3.96 1.98
N TYR A 214 20.70 -4.20 1.59
CA TYR A 214 19.64 -3.21 1.61
C TYR A 214 18.38 -3.76 2.29
N VAL A 215 17.80 -2.98 3.18
CA VAL A 215 16.44 -3.22 3.70
C VAL A 215 15.57 -2.04 3.31
N ILE A 216 14.52 -2.30 2.53
CA ILE A 216 13.56 -1.30 2.08
C ILE A 216 12.25 -1.54 2.82
N ILE A 217 11.79 -0.55 3.57
CA ILE A 217 10.58 -0.63 4.38
C ILE A 217 9.52 0.31 3.79
N ASP A 218 8.48 -0.25 3.17
CA ASP A 218 7.32 0.53 2.71
C ASP A 218 6.28 0.66 3.82
N GLU A 219 5.49 1.73 3.76
CA GLU A 219 4.54 2.11 4.81
C GLU A 219 5.20 2.22 6.21
N ALA A 220 6.48 2.68 6.26
CA ALA A 220 7.27 2.72 7.49
C ALA A 220 6.65 3.58 8.60
N ALA A 221 5.92 4.65 8.26
CA ALA A 221 5.21 5.48 9.23
C ALA A 221 4.05 4.73 9.94
N LYS A 222 3.60 3.60 9.37
CA LYS A 222 2.54 2.77 9.93
C LYS A 222 3.05 1.62 10.81
N ALA A 223 4.35 1.35 10.79
CA ALA A 223 4.96 0.35 11.64
C ALA A 223 5.37 0.95 12.99
N THR A 224 5.23 0.17 14.06
CA THR A 224 5.75 0.56 15.37
C THR A 224 7.27 0.54 15.37
N THR A 225 7.89 1.33 16.25
CA THR A 225 9.35 1.34 16.37
C THR A 225 9.96 -0.06 16.57
N PRO A 226 9.44 -0.95 17.43
CA PRO A 226 9.95 -2.31 17.55
C PRO A 226 9.84 -3.13 16.24
N GLU A 227 8.75 -2.98 15.47
CA GLU A 227 8.58 -3.67 14.18
C GLU A 227 9.61 -3.20 13.14
N LEU A 228 9.90 -1.90 13.10
CA LEU A 228 10.95 -1.35 12.24
C LEU A 228 12.33 -1.88 12.64
N LEU A 229 12.64 -1.87 13.94
CA LEU A 229 13.92 -2.32 14.46
C LEU A 229 14.24 -3.77 14.10
N VAL A 230 13.26 -4.66 14.11
CA VAL A 230 13.42 -6.07 13.71
C VAL A 230 14.01 -6.21 12.30
N SER A 231 13.56 -5.38 11.37
CA SER A 231 14.08 -5.37 10.00
C SER A 231 15.39 -4.59 9.88
N ILE A 232 15.50 -3.46 10.56
CA ILE A 232 16.63 -2.54 10.50
C ILE A 232 17.94 -3.20 10.98
N ILE A 233 17.89 -3.99 12.06
CA ILE A 233 19.09 -4.67 12.61
C ILE A 233 19.69 -5.70 11.63
N LYS A 234 18.99 -6.06 10.58
CA LYS A 234 19.45 -6.97 9.52
C LYS A 234 20.13 -6.26 8.36
N ALA A 235 20.16 -4.93 8.35
CA ALA A 235 20.56 -4.12 7.22
C ALA A 235 21.94 -3.52 7.38
N LYS A 236 22.72 -3.51 6.28
CA LYS A 236 23.86 -2.58 6.15
C LYS A 236 23.36 -1.19 5.78
N LYS A 237 22.35 -1.10 4.92
CA LYS A 237 21.71 0.15 4.51
C LYS A 237 20.19 0.02 4.56
N ILE A 238 19.52 1.04 5.10
CA ILE A 238 18.06 1.10 5.21
C ILE A 238 17.48 2.22 4.36
N ILE A 239 16.34 1.93 3.75
CA ILE A 239 15.53 2.91 3.02
C ILE A 239 14.10 2.84 3.58
N LEU A 240 13.71 3.88 4.28
CA LEU A 240 12.38 4.01 4.85
C LEU A 240 11.49 4.81 3.91
N VAL A 241 10.38 4.22 3.49
CA VAL A 241 9.37 4.89 2.66
C VAL A 241 8.06 4.91 3.43
N GLY A 242 7.46 6.09 3.58
CA GLY A 242 6.25 6.22 4.38
C GLY A 242 5.61 7.59 4.24
N ASP A 243 4.63 7.87 5.10
CA ASP A 243 3.98 9.16 5.16
C ASP A 243 3.35 9.36 6.55
N GLN A 244 3.94 10.24 7.33
CA GLN A 244 3.52 10.54 8.71
C GLN A 244 2.16 11.24 8.78
N ASN A 245 1.65 11.80 7.68
CA ASN A 245 0.32 12.40 7.60
C ASN A 245 -0.77 11.39 7.19
N GLN A 246 -0.42 10.09 7.07
CA GLN A 246 -1.36 8.98 6.92
C GLN A 246 -1.49 8.19 8.23
N LEU A 247 -2.28 7.09 8.20
CA LEU A 247 -2.58 6.33 9.42
C LEU A 247 -1.31 5.94 10.18
N PRO A 248 -1.24 6.26 11.49
CA PRO A 248 -0.13 5.85 12.34
C PRO A 248 -0.17 4.35 12.63
N ALA A 249 0.88 3.85 13.25
CA ALA A 249 0.95 2.49 13.76
C ALA A 249 -0.23 2.17 14.69
N TYR A 250 -0.85 1.01 14.49
CA TYR A 250 -1.90 0.53 15.37
C TYR A 250 -1.27 -0.06 16.65
N ALA A 251 -1.70 0.45 17.80
CA ALA A 251 -1.39 -0.17 19.08
C ALA A 251 -2.67 -0.66 19.74
N ASP A 252 -2.70 -1.93 20.11
CA ASP A 252 -3.82 -2.51 20.83
C ASP A 252 -3.91 -1.90 22.23
N GLN A 253 -4.98 -1.15 22.47
CA GLN A 253 -5.24 -0.49 23.74
C GLN A 253 -5.46 -1.49 24.90
N SER A 254 -5.78 -2.76 24.60
CA SER A 254 -5.96 -3.79 25.61
C SER A 254 -4.64 -4.24 26.25
N ILE A 255 -3.50 -4.09 25.53
CA ILE A 255 -2.19 -4.50 26.02
C ILE A 255 -1.65 -3.52 27.06
N SER A 256 -1.67 -2.23 26.76
CA SER A 256 -1.30 -1.19 27.73
C SER A 256 -1.77 0.18 27.24
N PRO A 257 -2.63 0.87 28.00
CA PRO A 257 -3.04 2.23 27.67
C PRO A 257 -1.85 3.22 27.57
N LYS A 258 -0.78 2.97 28.32
CA LYS A 258 0.45 3.79 28.24
C LYS A 258 1.18 3.58 26.92
N ILE A 259 1.38 2.33 26.48
CA ILE A 259 2.03 2.00 25.21
C ILE A 259 1.19 2.52 24.04
N ALA A 260 -0.13 2.31 24.07
CA ALA A 260 -1.04 2.82 23.06
C ALA A 260 -0.98 4.36 22.95
N LYS A 261 -0.80 5.06 24.07
CA LYS A 261 -0.62 6.52 24.08
C LYS A 261 0.73 6.93 23.50
N LEU A 262 1.80 6.20 23.80
CA LEU A 262 3.14 6.44 23.27
C LEU A 262 3.20 6.24 21.75
N THR A 263 2.62 5.15 21.24
CA THR A 263 2.64 4.87 19.78
C THR A 263 1.82 5.87 18.97
N LYS A 264 0.86 6.55 19.59
CA LYS A 264 0.08 7.62 18.94
C LYS A 264 0.80 8.98 18.96
N ASN A 265 1.77 9.16 19.84
CA ASN A 265 2.53 10.41 19.91
C ASN A 265 3.62 10.40 18.84
N PRO A 266 3.65 11.39 17.92
CA PRO A 266 4.72 11.53 16.92
C PRO A 266 6.13 11.48 17.48
N GLU A 267 6.34 12.02 18.71
CA GLU A 267 7.63 12.02 19.40
C GLU A 267 8.20 10.62 19.70
N TYR A 268 7.38 9.56 19.59
CA TYR A 268 7.81 8.18 19.83
C TYR A 268 7.74 7.31 18.58
N ARG A 269 7.39 7.89 17.41
CA ARG A 269 7.36 7.18 16.14
C ARG A 269 8.70 7.37 15.42
N MET A 270 9.46 6.30 15.25
CA MET A 270 10.79 6.35 14.66
C MET A 270 10.83 7.06 13.30
N PHE A 271 9.85 6.79 12.42
CA PHE A 271 9.80 7.43 11.11
C PHE A 271 9.68 8.96 11.22
N ASP A 272 8.84 9.46 12.13
CA ASP A 272 8.61 10.89 12.34
C ASP A 272 9.85 11.56 12.92
N ILE A 273 10.47 10.94 13.93
CA ILE A 273 11.71 11.43 14.54
C ILE A 273 12.81 11.54 13.48
N LEU A 274 13.02 10.48 12.70
CA LEU A 274 14.03 10.47 11.65
C LEU A 274 13.73 11.49 10.55
N PHE A 275 12.44 11.70 10.23
CA PHE A 275 12.07 12.72 9.25
C PHE A 275 12.43 14.14 9.72
N GLU A 276 12.31 14.42 11.02
CA GLU A 276 12.67 15.71 11.60
C GLU A 276 14.18 15.87 11.74
N THR A 277 14.87 14.86 12.21
CA THR A 277 16.29 14.93 12.61
C THR A 277 17.28 14.71 11.46
N LEU A 278 16.93 13.88 10.45
CA LEU A 278 17.85 13.62 9.33
C LEU A 278 18.10 14.88 8.49
N PRO A 279 19.33 15.10 8.01
CA PRO A 279 19.63 16.18 7.09
C PRO A 279 18.96 15.99 5.73
N ASN A 280 18.84 17.08 4.97
CA ASN A 280 18.16 17.08 3.66
C ASN A 280 18.83 16.19 2.61
N SER A 281 20.11 15.86 2.77
CA SER A 281 20.82 14.89 1.93
C SER A 281 20.28 13.46 2.05
N HIS A 282 19.69 13.10 3.20
CA HIS A 282 19.20 11.77 3.53
C HIS A 282 17.68 11.61 3.38
N LYS A 283 16.94 12.70 3.20
CA LYS A 283 15.48 12.66 3.11
C LYS A 283 14.94 13.37 1.88
N GLN A 284 13.82 12.87 1.35
CA GLN A 284 13.13 13.47 0.21
C GLN A 284 11.61 13.35 0.36
N VAL A 285 10.91 14.44 0.05
CA VAL A 285 9.46 14.47 -0.08
C VAL A 285 9.10 14.34 -1.56
N LEU A 286 8.17 13.45 -1.90
CA LEU A 286 7.59 13.37 -3.23
C LEU A 286 6.50 14.43 -3.35
N SER A 287 6.72 15.41 -4.22
CA SER A 287 5.90 16.62 -4.30
C SER A 287 4.81 16.62 -5.37
N THR A 288 4.64 15.53 -6.14
CA THR A 288 3.65 15.49 -7.22
C THR A 288 2.82 14.22 -7.15
N HIS A 289 1.50 14.35 -7.00
CA HIS A 289 0.59 13.21 -7.05
C HIS A 289 -0.05 13.04 -8.44
N TYR A 290 -0.48 11.79 -8.74
CA TYR A 290 -1.08 11.39 -10.01
C TYR A 290 -2.42 10.66 -9.82
N ARG A 291 -2.94 10.63 -8.60
CA ARG A 291 -4.17 9.90 -8.24
C ARG A 291 -5.42 10.73 -8.45
N MET A 292 -5.48 11.89 -7.84
CA MET A 292 -6.69 12.69 -7.66
C MET A 292 -6.85 13.75 -8.77
N ILE A 293 -8.07 14.13 -9.09
CA ILE A 293 -8.35 15.36 -9.82
C ILE A 293 -7.78 16.55 -9.03
N ARG A 294 -7.38 17.62 -9.72
CA ARG A 294 -6.69 18.79 -9.15
C ARG A 294 -7.35 19.35 -7.90
N ASN A 295 -8.66 19.52 -7.89
CA ASN A 295 -9.35 20.14 -6.75
C ASN A 295 -9.30 19.28 -5.48
N ILE A 296 -9.45 17.95 -5.60
CA ILE A 296 -9.27 17.04 -4.47
C ILE A 296 -7.81 17.05 -4.03
N GLY A 297 -6.88 17.01 -4.98
CA GLY A 297 -5.45 17.11 -4.70
C GLY A 297 -5.07 18.38 -3.97
N ASN A 298 -5.59 19.53 -4.40
CA ASN A 298 -5.34 20.82 -3.77
C ASN A 298 -5.95 20.89 -2.34
N LEU A 299 -7.16 20.35 -2.12
CA LEU A 299 -7.73 20.22 -0.79
C LEU A 299 -6.79 19.44 0.13
N ILE A 300 -6.35 18.27 -0.32
CA ILE A 300 -5.45 17.40 0.45
C ILE A 300 -4.10 18.09 0.70
N SER A 301 -3.52 18.70 -0.34
CA SER A 301 -2.26 19.44 -0.25
C SER A 301 -2.34 20.58 0.78
N THR A 302 -3.36 21.42 0.67
CA THR A 302 -3.53 22.60 1.55
C THR A 302 -3.75 22.20 3.00
N VAL A 303 -4.68 21.27 3.26
CA VAL A 303 -5.11 20.95 4.63
C VAL A 303 -4.11 20.07 5.38
N PHE A 304 -3.45 19.15 4.67
CA PHE A 304 -2.63 18.12 5.34
C PHE A 304 -1.13 18.22 5.05
N TYR A 305 -0.73 18.96 4.01
CA TYR A 305 0.67 19.03 3.57
C TYR A 305 1.18 20.48 3.36
N GLY A 306 0.48 21.47 3.90
CA GLY A 306 0.89 22.88 3.83
C GLY A 306 1.01 23.43 2.42
N GLY A 307 0.26 22.89 1.45
CA GLY A 307 0.27 23.35 0.05
C GLY A 307 1.48 22.91 -0.77
N THR A 308 2.25 21.91 -0.30
CA THR A 308 3.54 21.52 -0.92
C THR A 308 3.42 20.42 -1.98
N ILE A 309 2.22 19.90 -2.22
CA ILE A 309 1.99 18.82 -3.18
C ILE A 309 1.27 19.33 -4.41
N ASP A 310 1.87 19.12 -5.57
CA ASP A 310 1.33 19.49 -6.89
C ASP A 310 0.55 18.33 -7.52
N THR A 311 -0.37 18.67 -8.44
CA THR A 311 -1.10 17.70 -9.27
C THR A 311 -0.39 17.47 -10.59
N GLY A 312 -0.01 16.22 -10.88
CA GLY A 312 0.69 15.82 -12.11
C GLY A 312 -0.20 15.15 -13.17
N CYS A 313 -1.51 14.94 -12.90
CA CYS A 313 -2.45 14.43 -13.89
C CYS A 313 -3.21 15.59 -14.57
N LYS A 314 -3.72 15.31 -15.78
CA LYS A 314 -4.63 16.23 -16.48
C LYS A 314 -6.03 16.07 -15.91
N ASP A 315 -6.75 17.17 -15.75
CA ASP A 315 -8.10 17.14 -15.18
C ASP A 315 -9.09 16.42 -16.10
N GLU A 316 -8.91 16.51 -17.43
CA GLU A 316 -9.75 15.83 -18.41
C GLU A 316 -9.74 14.30 -18.24
N ASP A 317 -8.58 13.74 -17.82
CA ASP A 317 -8.45 12.30 -17.57
C ASP A 317 -9.13 11.84 -16.27
N LYS A 318 -9.60 12.79 -15.46
CA LYS A 318 -10.16 12.55 -14.12
C LYS A 318 -11.61 13.03 -13.96
N LEU A 319 -12.33 13.26 -15.06
CA LEU A 319 -13.75 13.60 -14.99
C LEU A 319 -14.56 12.37 -14.53
N HIS A 320 -15.54 12.60 -13.65
CA HIS A 320 -16.42 11.53 -13.13
C HIS A 320 -17.57 11.18 -14.06
N GLY A 321 -17.93 12.07 -15.00
CA GLY A 321 -18.97 11.83 -16.01
C GLY A 321 -20.41 11.83 -15.48
N LEU A 322 -20.67 12.25 -14.24
CA LEU A 322 -22.00 12.29 -13.66
C LEU A 322 -22.67 13.65 -13.96
N SER A 323 -23.78 13.63 -14.70
CA SER A 323 -24.45 14.83 -15.21
C SER A 323 -24.90 15.78 -14.12
N ARG A 324 -25.46 15.25 -13.02
CA ARG A 324 -25.93 16.04 -11.88
C ARG A 324 -24.83 16.79 -11.15
N TYR A 325 -23.64 16.25 -11.14
CA TYR A 325 -22.48 16.76 -10.41
C TYR A 325 -21.44 17.40 -11.34
N GLU A 326 -21.81 17.60 -12.61
CA GLU A 326 -20.93 18.18 -13.61
C GLU A 326 -20.27 19.47 -13.11
N GLY A 327 -18.98 19.61 -13.38
CA GLY A 327 -18.18 20.74 -12.93
C GLY A 327 -17.80 20.75 -11.45
N ASN A 328 -18.26 19.78 -10.63
CA ASN A 328 -17.90 19.69 -9.21
C ASN A 328 -17.15 18.41 -8.91
N SER A 329 -16.06 18.50 -8.17
CA SER A 329 -15.23 17.34 -7.74
C SER A 329 -15.31 17.09 -6.23
N ILE A 330 -15.85 18.07 -5.45
CA ILE A 330 -16.04 17.95 -4.01
C ILE A 330 -17.45 18.44 -3.67
N ILE A 331 -18.24 17.59 -3.03
CA ILE A 331 -19.63 17.92 -2.67
C ILE A 331 -19.88 17.56 -1.21
N TRP A 332 -20.41 18.52 -0.45
CA TRP A 332 -20.87 18.28 0.91
C TRP A 332 -22.40 18.29 0.97
N PHE A 333 -23.00 17.15 1.32
CA PHE A 333 -24.41 17.05 1.66
C PHE A 333 -24.58 17.40 3.13
N ASP A 334 -25.02 18.63 3.38
CA ASP A 334 -25.16 19.19 4.72
C ASP A 334 -26.48 18.81 5.37
N THR A 335 -26.39 18.10 6.48
CA THR A 335 -27.57 17.69 7.28
C THR A 335 -27.86 18.60 8.46
N SER A 336 -27.18 19.74 8.64
CA SER A 336 -27.29 20.62 9.82
C SER A 336 -28.72 21.04 10.14
N GLU A 337 -29.52 21.34 9.12
CA GLU A 337 -30.91 21.76 9.27
C GLU A 337 -31.92 20.59 9.28
N ASN A 338 -31.44 19.36 9.14
CA ASN A 338 -32.31 18.19 9.10
C ASN A 338 -32.69 17.72 10.50
N ARG A 339 -33.97 17.60 10.78
CA ARG A 339 -34.48 17.14 12.09
C ARG A 339 -34.13 15.70 12.41
N ARG A 340 -33.83 14.86 11.38
CA ARG A 340 -33.47 13.43 11.51
C ARG A 340 -31.98 13.19 11.58
N ARG A 341 -31.11 14.21 11.56
CA ARG A 341 -29.67 14.12 11.46
C ARG A 341 -28.97 13.42 12.62
N LYS A 342 -29.66 13.21 13.75
CA LYS A 342 -29.05 12.75 14.99
C LYS A 342 -28.47 11.33 14.84
N GLN A 343 -27.22 11.18 15.26
CA GLN A 343 -26.60 9.89 15.42
C GLN A 343 -27.32 8.99 16.41
N LYS A 344 -27.23 7.68 16.21
CA LYS A 344 -27.72 6.67 17.14
C LYS A 344 -26.59 5.74 17.56
N LYS A 345 -26.62 5.28 18.83
CA LYS A 345 -25.70 4.27 19.32
C LYS A 345 -26.23 2.89 18.99
N THR A 346 -25.38 2.01 18.46
CA THR A 346 -25.74 0.59 18.22
C THR A 346 -25.58 -0.24 19.49
N LYS A 347 -26.16 -1.46 19.50
CA LYS A 347 -25.99 -2.43 20.61
C LYS A 347 -24.51 -2.80 20.86
N GLY A 348 -23.64 -2.69 19.84
CA GLY A 348 -22.20 -2.97 19.90
C GLY A 348 -21.34 -1.74 20.24
N ASN A 349 -21.88 -0.71 20.89
CA ASN A 349 -21.18 0.53 21.25
C ASN A 349 -20.62 1.35 20.06
N SER A 350 -20.96 1.02 18.81
CA SER A 350 -20.64 1.82 17.63
C SER A 350 -21.74 2.87 17.40
N PHE A 351 -21.53 3.75 16.43
CA PHE A 351 -22.51 4.77 16.04
C PHE A 351 -23.00 4.53 14.61
N MET A 352 -24.24 5.02 14.35
CA MET A 352 -24.85 5.04 13.03
C MET A 352 -25.68 6.31 12.84
N ASN A 353 -25.89 6.71 11.59
CA ASN A 353 -26.70 7.86 11.20
C ASN A 353 -27.61 7.45 10.03
N GLU A 354 -28.90 7.31 10.34
CA GLU A 354 -29.90 6.85 9.39
C GLU A 354 -30.14 7.87 8.26
N GLU A 355 -29.98 9.16 8.56
CA GLU A 355 -30.18 10.20 7.55
C GLU A 355 -29.02 10.23 6.55
N GLU A 356 -27.77 10.10 7.01
CA GLU A 356 -26.63 10.00 6.10
C GLU A 356 -26.71 8.72 5.24
N LYS A 357 -27.17 7.59 5.82
CA LYS A 357 -27.47 6.38 5.03
C LYS A 357 -28.50 6.67 3.94
N ARG A 358 -29.62 7.33 4.28
CA ARG A 358 -30.67 7.68 3.32
C ARG A 358 -30.10 8.53 2.17
N ILE A 359 -29.35 9.58 2.51
CA ILE A 359 -28.71 10.46 1.51
C ILE A 359 -27.85 9.66 0.55
N ILE A 360 -27.00 8.77 1.06
CA ILE A 360 -26.13 7.92 0.23
C ILE A 360 -26.95 7.01 -0.68
N LEU A 361 -28.03 6.42 -0.17
CA LEU A 361 -28.92 5.58 -0.98
C LEU A 361 -29.69 6.39 -2.03
N ASP A 362 -30.15 7.60 -1.70
CA ASP A 362 -30.81 8.49 -2.65
C ASP A 362 -29.87 8.90 -3.78
N ILE A 363 -28.57 9.12 -3.49
CA ILE A 363 -27.55 9.39 -4.51
C ILE A 363 -27.38 8.18 -5.42
N LEU A 364 -27.25 6.98 -4.87
CA LEU A 364 -27.13 5.74 -5.67
C LEU A 364 -28.38 5.48 -6.52
N GLU A 365 -29.58 5.78 -5.98
CA GLU A 365 -30.83 5.65 -6.71
C GLU A 365 -30.93 6.67 -7.87
N ASP A 366 -30.50 7.91 -7.65
CA ASP A 366 -30.45 8.93 -8.69
C ASP A 366 -29.49 8.53 -9.83
N LEU A 367 -28.28 8.06 -9.49
CA LEU A 367 -27.34 7.53 -10.48
C LEU A 367 -27.91 6.33 -11.25
N LYS A 368 -28.70 5.49 -10.59
CA LYS A 368 -29.38 4.37 -11.26
C LYS A 368 -30.45 4.84 -12.23
N LYS A 369 -31.28 5.82 -11.82
CA LYS A 369 -32.33 6.39 -12.68
C LYS A 369 -31.79 7.11 -13.90
N SER A 370 -30.61 7.74 -13.78
CA SER A 370 -29.92 8.39 -14.89
C SER A 370 -29.07 7.44 -15.76
N ASN A 371 -29.05 6.14 -15.46
CA ASN A 371 -28.18 5.13 -16.07
C ASN A 371 -26.68 5.45 -15.94
N GLU A 372 -26.29 6.16 -14.90
CA GLU A 372 -24.90 6.56 -14.62
C GLU A 372 -24.25 5.68 -13.53
N LEU A 373 -25.00 4.78 -12.89
CA LEU A 373 -24.49 3.91 -11.82
C LEU A 373 -23.63 2.75 -12.37
N ASP A 374 -24.02 2.22 -13.51
CA ASP A 374 -23.39 1.06 -14.13
C ASP A 374 -21.93 1.40 -14.48
N ASN A 375 -21.00 0.50 -14.13
CA ASN A 375 -19.56 0.67 -14.32
C ASN A 375 -18.87 1.72 -13.45
N GLN A 376 -19.56 2.30 -12.46
CA GLN A 376 -18.88 3.18 -11.49
C GLN A 376 -18.09 2.38 -10.46
N ASP A 377 -16.93 2.91 -10.11
CA ASP A 377 -16.05 2.42 -9.05
C ASP A 377 -16.25 3.30 -7.81
N ILE A 378 -17.09 2.84 -6.85
CA ILE A 378 -17.57 3.62 -5.72
C ILE A 378 -17.03 3.04 -4.41
N GLY A 379 -16.37 3.87 -3.61
CA GLY A 379 -16.03 3.58 -2.22
C GLY A 379 -16.95 4.32 -1.26
N ILE A 380 -17.55 3.63 -0.30
CA ILE A 380 -18.32 4.25 0.78
C ILE A 380 -17.55 4.04 2.08
N ILE A 381 -17.05 5.12 2.65
CA ILE A 381 -16.16 5.11 3.82
C ILE A 381 -16.85 5.73 5.02
N THR A 382 -16.67 5.12 6.17
CA THR A 382 -17.08 5.66 7.46
C THR A 382 -16.10 5.29 8.56
N GLY A 383 -16.08 6.02 9.67
CA GLY A 383 -15.29 5.68 10.85
C GLY A 383 -15.94 4.65 11.77
N TYR A 384 -17.17 4.17 11.47
CA TYR A 384 -17.98 3.41 12.43
C TYR A 384 -18.52 2.12 11.82
N SER A 385 -18.26 0.99 12.50
CA SER A 385 -18.75 -0.33 12.06
C SER A 385 -20.28 -0.39 11.97
N GLY A 386 -21.00 0.25 12.91
CA GLY A 386 -22.46 0.32 12.85
C GLY A 386 -22.99 1.00 11.59
N GLN A 387 -22.36 2.09 11.14
CA GLN A 387 -22.72 2.77 9.89
C GLN A 387 -22.39 1.90 8.67
N LYS A 388 -21.21 1.29 8.65
CA LYS A 388 -20.82 0.36 7.60
C LYS A 388 -21.85 -0.76 7.43
N ASP A 389 -22.31 -1.35 8.54
CA ASP A 389 -23.20 -2.51 8.50
C ASP A 389 -24.58 -2.13 7.96
N ILE A 390 -25.16 -0.99 8.38
CA ILE A 390 -26.46 -0.53 7.85
C ILE A 390 -26.37 -0.14 6.37
N LEU A 391 -25.28 0.48 5.93
CA LEU A 391 -25.05 0.83 4.53
C LEU A 391 -24.90 -0.45 3.67
N ARG A 392 -24.05 -1.38 4.08
CA ARG A 392 -23.82 -2.64 3.37
C ARG A 392 -25.10 -3.46 3.22
N ASN A 393 -25.86 -3.59 4.30
CA ASN A 393 -27.14 -4.33 4.28
C ASN A 393 -28.16 -3.66 3.34
N SER A 394 -28.24 -2.34 3.35
CA SER A 394 -29.18 -1.60 2.50
C SER A 394 -28.81 -1.68 1.02
N VAL A 395 -27.54 -1.48 0.66
CA VAL A 395 -27.03 -1.59 -0.72
C VAL A 395 -27.26 -3.01 -1.27
N LYS A 396 -27.00 -4.03 -0.45
CA LYS A 396 -27.25 -5.44 -0.82
C LYS A 396 -28.73 -5.75 -0.97
N ALA A 397 -29.60 -5.24 -0.09
CA ALA A 397 -31.05 -5.45 -0.15
C ALA A 397 -31.68 -4.88 -1.43
N ILE A 398 -31.14 -3.74 -1.91
CA ILE A 398 -31.58 -3.10 -3.16
C ILE A 398 -30.92 -3.76 -4.40
N GLY A 399 -29.83 -4.49 -4.21
CA GLY A 399 -29.09 -5.19 -5.28
C GLY A 399 -28.13 -4.30 -6.06
N TYR A 400 -27.74 -3.12 -5.55
CA TYR A 400 -26.81 -2.21 -6.21
C TYR A 400 -25.38 -2.76 -6.30
N ASP A 401 -24.99 -3.62 -5.35
CA ASP A 401 -23.73 -4.36 -5.36
C ASP A 401 -23.53 -5.30 -6.56
N LYS A 402 -24.60 -5.59 -7.29
CA LYS A 402 -24.59 -6.41 -8.52
C LYS A 402 -24.48 -5.58 -9.80
N ILE A 403 -24.67 -4.27 -9.71
CA ILE A 403 -24.77 -3.36 -10.86
C ILE A 403 -23.49 -2.53 -10.99
N ALA A 404 -22.94 -2.08 -9.85
CA ALA A 404 -21.75 -1.28 -9.79
C ALA A 404 -20.72 -1.91 -8.84
N GLN A 405 -19.46 -1.55 -9.00
CA GLN A 405 -18.41 -1.93 -8.07
C GLN A 405 -18.48 -1.02 -6.83
N ILE A 406 -19.24 -1.46 -5.79
CA ILE A 406 -19.42 -0.68 -4.56
C ILE A 406 -18.67 -1.35 -3.40
N ASP A 407 -17.63 -0.72 -2.91
CA ASP A 407 -16.87 -1.16 -1.72
C ASP A 407 -17.30 -0.32 -0.50
N ILE A 408 -17.86 -0.98 0.53
CA ILE A 408 -18.33 -0.33 1.75
C ILE A 408 -17.52 -0.82 2.92
N ASN A 409 -16.76 0.07 3.56
CA ASN A 409 -15.91 -0.35 4.68
C ASN A 409 -15.63 0.77 5.69
N VAL A 410 -15.06 0.35 6.83
CA VAL A 410 -14.47 1.31 7.75
C VAL A 410 -13.13 1.79 7.19
N LEU A 411 -12.74 2.99 7.58
CA LEU A 411 -11.57 3.69 7.09
C LEU A 411 -10.28 2.85 7.13
N ASP A 412 -10.02 2.16 8.23
CA ASP A 412 -8.78 1.38 8.39
C ASP A 412 -8.68 0.23 7.37
N ALA A 413 -9.81 -0.32 6.94
CA ALA A 413 -9.87 -1.37 5.91
C ALA A 413 -9.80 -0.83 4.47
N PHE A 414 -9.89 0.49 4.29
CA PHE A 414 -9.77 1.16 2.98
C PHE A 414 -8.33 1.53 2.62
N GLN A 415 -7.39 1.31 3.51
CA GLN A 415 -6.00 1.64 3.23
C GLN A 415 -5.44 0.81 2.07
N GLY A 416 -4.70 1.46 1.17
CA GLY A 416 -4.18 0.85 -0.05
C GLY A 416 -5.17 0.76 -1.20
N ARG A 417 -6.46 0.98 -0.96
CA ARG A 417 -7.50 1.02 -2.01
C ARG A 417 -7.73 2.44 -2.49
N GLU A 418 -8.33 2.58 -3.65
CA GLU A 418 -8.72 3.85 -4.25
C GLU A 418 -9.89 3.63 -5.20
N ASN A 419 -10.84 4.55 -5.23
CA ASN A 419 -12.01 4.46 -6.09
C ASN A 419 -12.20 5.77 -6.87
N ASP A 420 -12.91 5.70 -7.96
CA ASP A 420 -13.22 6.89 -8.76
C ASP A 420 -14.08 7.88 -7.96
N ILE A 421 -15.06 7.36 -7.25
CA ILE A 421 -15.97 8.12 -6.40
C ILE A 421 -15.83 7.65 -4.95
N ILE A 422 -15.62 8.58 -4.02
CA ILE A 422 -15.67 8.29 -2.58
C ILE A 422 -16.86 9.03 -1.97
N MET A 423 -17.69 8.27 -1.23
CA MET A 423 -18.72 8.82 -0.37
C MET A 423 -18.32 8.62 1.08
N TYR A 424 -18.11 9.72 1.82
CA TYR A 424 -17.71 9.69 3.22
C TYR A 424 -18.87 10.03 4.12
N SER A 425 -19.27 9.11 5.02
CA SER A 425 -20.29 9.31 6.03
C SER A 425 -19.65 9.68 7.36
N THR A 426 -19.89 10.89 7.84
CA THR A 426 -19.29 11.43 9.07
C THR A 426 -19.91 10.84 10.34
N VAL A 427 -21.19 10.54 10.31
CA VAL A 427 -22.01 9.92 11.37
C VAL A 427 -22.28 10.84 12.58
N ARG A 428 -21.26 11.57 13.03
CA ARG A 428 -21.29 12.33 14.29
C ARG A 428 -22.08 13.63 14.16
N THR A 429 -22.86 13.93 15.20
CA THR A 429 -23.71 15.15 15.26
C THR A 429 -23.76 15.78 16.65
N ASP A 430 -23.09 15.19 17.65
CA ASP A 430 -23.04 15.71 19.01
C ASP A 430 -21.80 15.21 19.79
N ASN A 431 -21.56 15.82 20.93
CA ASN A 431 -20.50 15.55 21.91
C ASN A 431 -19.07 15.62 21.35
N SER A 432 -18.71 14.78 20.41
CA SER A 432 -17.33 14.69 19.86
C SER A 432 -17.35 14.24 18.43
N ILE A 433 -16.44 14.79 17.60
CA ILE A 433 -16.20 14.30 16.23
C ILE A 433 -15.55 12.91 16.19
N GLY A 434 -15.25 12.34 17.36
CA GLY A 434 -14.79 10.95 17.51
C GLY A 434 -13.44 10.70 16.85
N PHE A 435 -13.34 9.60 16.11
CA PHE A 435 -12.10 9.21 15.39
C PHE A 435 -11.63 10.22 14.35
N GLN A 436 -12.49 11.15 13.94
CA GLN A 436 -12.19 12.18 12.95
C GLN A 436 -11.37 13.35 13.54
N LYS A 437 -11.04 13.33 14.84
CA LYS A 437 -10.03 14.18 15.45
C LYS A 437 -8.60 13.85 14.94
N GLU A 438 -8.38 12.62 14.57
CA GLU A 438 -7.11 12.18 14.01
C GLU A 438 -7.06 12.65 12.55
N LYS A 439 -6.30 13.71 12.27
CA LYS A 439 -6.18 14.32 10.92
C LYS A 439 -5.75 13.30 9.87
N GLU A 440 -4.93 12.36 10.24
CA GLU A 440 -4.41 11.28 9.40
C GLU A 440 -5.54 10.40 8.85
N ARG A 441 -6.58 10.16 9.66
CA ARG A 441 -7.76 9.40 9.24
C ARG A 441 -8.56 10.12 8.17
N VAL A 442 -8.77 11.42 8.34
CA VAL A 442 -9.50 12.24 7.36
C VAL A 442 -8.71 12.34 6.06
N ASN A 443 -7.39 12.57 6.15
CA ASN A 443 -6.49 12.58 5.01
C ASN A 443 -6.58 11.28 4.21
N VAL A 444 -6.48 10.12 4.89
CA VAL A 444 -6.57 8.82 4.22
C VAL A 444 -7.94 8.64 3.56
N ALA A 445 -9.05 8.97 4.22
CA ALA A 445 -10.38 8.81 3.65
C ALA A 445 -10.56 9.62 2.35
N PHE A 446 -10.21 10.89 2.40
CA PHE A 446 -10.46 11.82 1.29
C PHE A 446 -9.50 11.59 0.13
N SER A 447 -8.25 11.24 0.42
CA SER A 447 -7.25 10.92 -0.62
C SER A 447 -7.48 9.59 -1.33
N ARG A 448 -8.54 8.84 -1.00
CA ARG A 448 -8.99 7.64 -1.76
C ARG A 448 -9.76 8.01 -3.03
N ALA A 449 -10.35 9.22 -3.09
CA ALA A 449 -11.12 9.68 -4.24
C ALA A 449 -10.20 10.06 -5.40
N LYS A 450 -10.47 9.50 -6.59
CA LYS A 450 -9.77 9.89 -7.81
C LYS A 450 -10.46 11.06 -8.54
N LYS A 451 -11.79 11.02 -8.64
CA LYS A 451 -12.58 11.92 -9.50
C LYS A 451 -13.61 12.74 -8.74
N LEU A 452 -14.27 12.15 -7.75
CA LEU A 452 -15.34 12.80 -6.99
C LEU A 452 -15.29 12.40 -5.51
N LEU A 453 -15.29 13.40 -4.63
CA LEU A 453 -15.43 13.26 -3.19
C LEU A 453 -16.79 13.79 -2.74
N ILE A 454 -17.62 12.93 -2.20
CA ILE A 454 -18.91 13.27 -1.60
C ILE A 454 -18.81 13.10 -0.08
N ILE A 455 -19.15 14.12 0.68
CA ILE A 455 -19.17 14.11 2.14
C ILE A 455 -20.61 14.26 2.60
N CYS A 456 -21.08 13.38 3.47
CA CYS A 456 -22.42 13.45 4.08
C CYS A 456 -22.27 13.70 5.57
N GLY A 457 -22.88 14.79 6.10
CA GLY A 457 -22.81 15.06 7.53
C GLY A 457 -23.27 16.44 7.97
N ASP A 458 -23.34 16.63 9.28
CA ASP A 458 -23.73 17.89 9.92
C ASP A 458 -22.57 18.90 9.88
N LEU A 459 -22.57 19.74 8.84
CA LEU A 459 -21.52 20.73 8.59
C LEU A 459 -21.35 21.69 9.78
N ASN A 460 -22.45 22.17 10.35
CA ASN A 460 -22.37 23.12 11.46
C ASN A 460 -21.77 22.49 12.72
N PHE A 461 -22.07 21.23 13.00
CA PHE A 461 -21.45 20.50 14.11
C PHE A 461 -19.94 20.41 13.94
N PHE A 462 -19.46 20.00 12.77
CA PHE A 462 -18.03 19.87 12.49
C PHE A 462 -17.31 21.22 12.45
N TYR A 463 -17.92 22.25 11.87
CA TYR A 463 -17.33 23.59 11.80
C TYR A 463 -17.17 24.24 13.17
N ASN A 464 -18.17 24.09 14.04
CA ASN A 464 -18.17 24.70 15.38
C ASN A 464 -17.52 23.85 16.47
N TYR A 465 -17.00 22.67 16.13
CA TYR A 465 -16.34 21.81 17.11
C TYR A 465 -14.97 22.35 17.48
N ASN A 466 -14.86 22.87 18.70
CA ASN A 466 -13.64 23.52 19.19
C ASN A 466 -12.59 22.49 19.64
N ASP A 467 -11.71 22.10 18.73
CA ASP A 467 -10.55 21.23 18.98
C ASP A 467 -9.40 21.66 18.04
N PRO A 468 -8.17 21.88 18.55
CA PRO A 468 -7.02 22.32 17.74
C PRO A 468 -6.71 21.37 16.56
N ASN A 469 -7.07 20.09 16.68
CA ASN A 469 -6.84 19.09 15.65
C ASN A 469 -8.02 18.94 14.68
N ASN A 470 -9.06 19.76 14.80
CA ASN A 470 -10.22 19.70 13.94
C ASN A 470 -9.94 20.26 12.54
N LYS A 471 -9.52 19.40 11.64
CA LYS A 471 -9.25 19.76 10.23
C LYS A 471 -10.52 20.03 9.40
N PHE A 472 -11.72 19.74 9.92
CA PHE A 472 -12.94 20.03 9.20
C PHE A 472 -13.20 21.53 9.04
N ILE A 473 -12.69 22.38 9.92
CA ILE A 473 -12.78 23.83 9.75
C ILE A 473 -12.09 24.24 8.44
N GLU A 474 -10.82 23.84 8.26
CA GLU A 474 -10.04 24.13 7.06
C GLU A 474 -10.67 23.49 5.79
N ILE A 475 -11.22 22.28 5.90
CA ILE A 475 -11.90 21.58 4.81
C ILE A 475 -13.17 22.34 4.39
N ILE A 476 -14.00 22.74 5.33
CA ILE A 476 -15.25 23.45 5.05
C ILE A 476 -14.97 24.83 4.46
N ASP A 477 -13.99 25.56 4.99
CA ASP A 477 -13.56 26.85 4.44
C ASP A 477 -13.02 26.70 3.02
N TYR A 478 -12.26 25.62 2.74
CA TYR A 478 -11.83 25.32 1.38
C TYR A 478 -13.03 25.09 0.44
N ILE A 479 -14.01 24.28 0.84
CA ILE A 479 -15.21 23.99 0.04
C ILE A 479 -16.04 25.24 -0.22
N ARG A 480 -16.11 26.18 0.73
CA ARG A 480 -16.84 27.45 0.59
C ARG A 480 -16.19 28.45 -0.33
N THR A 481 -14.88 28.39 -0.50
CA THR A 481 -14.08 29.42 -1.18
C THR A 481 -13.55 29.02 -2.54
N HIS A 482 -13.60 27.72 -2.90
CA HIS A 482 -13.02 27.23 -4.14
C HIS A 482 -14.08 26.80 -5.14
N ASP A 483 -13.82 27.10 -6.42
CA ASP A 483 -14.61 26.62 -7.55
C ASP A 483 -14.58 25.08 -7.61
N HIS A 484 -15.57 24.50 -8.28
CA HIS A 484 -15.75 23.05 -8.39
C HIS A 484 -16.00 22.32 -7.05
N CYS A 485 -16.37 23.08 -6.02
CA CYS A 485 -16.83 22.59 -4.73
C CYS A 485 -18.29 23.04 -4.49
N LYS A 486 -19.11 22.20 -3.86
CA LYS A 486 -20.51 22.52 -3.63
C LYS A 486 -21.00 22.03 -2.28
N ILE A 487 -21.79 22.86 -1.59
CA ILE A 487 -22.56 22.47 -0.40
C ILE A 487 -24.00 22.37 -0.80
N ILE A 488 -24.66 21.23 -0.51
CA ILE A 488 -26.05 20.96 -0.79
C ILE A 488 -26.78 20.79 0.56
N SER A 489 -27.71 21.67 0.89
CA SER A 489 -28.47 21.59 2.13
C SER A 489 -29.56 20.51 2.04
N CYS A 490 -29.58 19.59 3.02
CA CYS A 490 -30.49 18.47 3.12
C CYS A 490 -31.51 18.72 4.26
N LYS A 491 -32.55 19.49 3.99
CA LYS A 491 -33.56 19.89 5.02
C LYS A 491 -34.55 18.79 5.42
N GLY A 492 -34.51 17.64 4.75
CA GLY A 492 -35.45 16.52 4.91
C GLY A 492 -36.40 16.40 3.72
N GLY A 493 -36.91 15.19 3.46
CA GLY A 493 -37.66 14.87 2.23
C GLY A 493 -36.77 14.21 1.17
N ASN A 494 -37.28 14.04 -0.05
CA ASN A 494 -36.48 13.50 -1.16
C ASN A 494 -35.39 14.51 -1.54
N LEU A 495 -34.19 14.01 -1.79
CA LEU A 495 -33.05 14.84 -2.18
C LEU A 495 -33.18 15.34 -3.63
N PHE A 496 -33.87 14.58 -4.47
CA PHE A 496 -33.99 14.76 -5.92
C PHE A 496 -35.42 14.67 -6.39
#